data_7ce0e9b1917ec30366d70b3be124d468
#
_entry.id   7ce0e9b1917ec30366d70b3be124d468
#
_cell.length_a   1.000
_cell.length_b   1.000
_cell.length_c   1.000
_cell.angle_alpha   90.00
_cell.angle_beta   90.00
_cell.angle_gamma   90.00
#
_symmetry.space_group_name_H-M   'P 1'
#
loop_
_entity.id
_entity.type
_entity.pdbx_description
1 polymer ?
#
loop_
_entity_poly.entity_id
_entity_poly.type
_entity_poly.pdbx_seq_one_letter_code
_entity_poly.pdbx_strand_id
1 'polypeptide(L)'
;MSSSPDLPKTHLALVLTSTSAPPEVKTIPTPQPGPGSVVVRMLISNIISYSRDIYDGTRKYPFPTPLVIGTSGIGRLAATGPDAVLLKPGQLVFVDSFIRGRDDPSAAFLFGVHEGYTEGSKKLMRGGGKMQLMPNTPKSQ
;
A
#
# COMPACT_ATOMS: atom_id res chain seq x y z
N MET A 1 1.63 -3.55 28.97
CA MET A 1 2.12 -4.09 27.69
C MET A 1 0.96 -4.10 26.72
N SER A 2 0.97 -3.23 25.73
CA SER A 2 -0.03 -3.25 24.67
C SER A 2 0.31 -4.44 23.77
N SER A 3 -0.47 -5.53 23.87
CA SER A 3 -0.40 -6.62 22.91
C SER A 3 -0.81 -6.04 21.56
N SER A 4 0.11 -6.00 20.62
CA SER A 4 -0.26 -5.76 19.22
C SER A 4 -1.37 -6.75 18.87
N PRO A 5 -2.48 -6.29 18.27
CA PRO A 5 -3.52 -7.20 17.84
C PRO A 5 -2.90 -8.23 16.89
N ASP A 6 -3.26 -9.48 17.10
CA ASP A 6 -2.69 -10.61 16.36
C ASP A 6 -3.14 -10.51 14.90
N LEU A 7 -2.24 -10.07 14.01
CA LEU A 7 -2.51 -9.99 12.59
C LEU A 7 -2.58 -11.41 12.00
N PRO A 8 -3.49 -11.70 11.08
CA PRO A 8 -3.49 -12.97 10.37
C PRO A 8 -2.18 -13.15 9.61
N LYS A 9 -1.67 -14.37 9.54
CA LYS A 9 -0.42 -14.67 8.83
C LYS A 9 -0.49 -14.32 7.34
N THR A 10 -1.65 -14.49 6.74
CA THR A 10 -1.92 -14.26 5.34
C THR A 10 -3.25 -13.54 5.14
N HIS A 11 -3.44 -12.94 3.98
CA HIS A 11 -4.71 -12.33 3.57
C HIS A 11 -4.90 -12.46 2.06
N LEU A 12 -6.11 -12.18 1.58
CA LEU A 12 -6.42 -12.14 0.16
C LEU A 12 -6.10 -10.75 -0.41
N ALA A 13 -5.50 -10.72 -1.58
CA ALA A 13 -5.24 -9.49 -2.32
C ALA A 13 -5.46 -9.70 -3.82
N LEU A 14 -5.80 -8.62 -4.51
CA LEU A 14 -5.90 -8.59 -5.96
C LEU A 14 -4.52 -8.22 -6.52
N VAL A 15 -3.84 -9.17 -7.14
CA VAL A 15 -2.44 -9.06 -7.56
C VAL A 15 -2.31 -9.02 -9.07
N LEU A 16 -1.61 -8.00 -9.56
CA LEU A 16 -1.19 -7.89 -10.95
C LEU A 16 0.22 -8.43 -11.09
N THR A 17 0.41 -9.50 -11.84
CA THR A 17 1.73 -10.09 -12.09
C THR A 17 2.42 -9.49 -13.29
N SER A 18 1.67 -9.03 -14.27
CA SER A 18 2.17 -8.30 -15.44
C SER A 18 1.03 -7.53 -16.10
N THR A 19 1.34 -6.53 -16.91
CA THR A 19 0.34 -5.77 -17.69
C THR A 19 -0.25 -6.57 -18.85
N SER A 20 0.32 -7.71 -19.18
CA SER A 20 -0.18 -8.61 -20.24
C SER A 20 -1.17 -9.67 -19.74
N ALA A 21 -1.45 -9.71 -18.45
CA ALA A 21 -2.38 -10.65 -17.82
C ALA A 21 -3.36 -9.92 -16.90
N PRO A 22 -4.59 -10.42 -16.74
CA PRO A 22 -5.54 -9.83 -15.80
C PRO A 22 -5.06 -10.02 -14.35
N PRO A 23 -5.43 -9.11 -13.43
CA PRO A 23 -5.14 -9.30 -12.02
C PRO A 23 -5.90 -10.50 -11.45
N GLU A 24 -5.30 -11.17 -10.49
CA GLU A 24 -5.85 -12.38 -9.85
C GLU A 24 -5.93 -12.22 -8.34
N VAL A 25 -6.94 -12.79 -7.73
CA VAL A 25 -7.02 -12.88 -6.27
C VAL A 25 -6.02 -13.94 -5.77
N LYS A 26 -5.09 -13.53 -4.92
CA LYS A 26 -4.07 -14.40 -4.35
C LYS A 26 -4.02 -14.29 -2.83
N THR A 27 -3.65 -15.38 -2.18
CA THR A 27 -3.28 -15.36 -0.76
C THR A 27 -1.81 -14.95 -0.64
N ILE A 28 -1.56 -13.87 0.07
CA ILE A 28 -0.21 -13.34 0.28
C ILE A 28 0.08 -13.13 1.77
N PRO A 29 1.35 -13.06 2.18
CA PRO A 29 1.71 -12.78 3.56
C PRO A 29 1.18 -11.43 4.02
N THR A 30 0.66 -11.36 5.24
CA THR A 30 0.26 -10.10 5.86
C THR A 30 1.50 -9.31 6.26
N PRO A 31 1.59 -8.01 5.93
CA PRO A 31 2.72 -7.18 6.31
C PRO A 31 2.74 -6.95 7.81
N GLN A 32 3.91 -6.74 8.35
CA GLN A 32 4.10 -6.32 9.73
C GLN A 32 4.46 -4.82 9.74
N PRO A 33 3.90 -4.02 10.66
CA PRO A 33 4.21 -2.60 10.71
C PRO A 33 5.61 -2.39 11.29
N GLY A 34 6.44 -1.67 10.54
CA GLY A 34 7.72 -1.16 10.99
C GLY A 34 7.64 0.29 11.45
N PRO A 35 8.78 0.92 11.81
CA PRO A 35 8.83 2.35 12.13
C PRO A 35 8.24 3.19 10.99
N GLY A 36 7.43 4.19 11.33
CA GLY A 36 6.76 5.08 10.40
C GLY A 36 5.65 4.43 9.57
N SER A 37 5.12 3.28 9.96
CA SER A 37 4.09 2.58 9.19
C SER A 37 2.97 2.02 10.06
N VAL A 38 1.86 1.73 9.41
CA VAL A 38 0.69 1.07 10.00
C VAL A 38 0.16 0.01 9.04
N VAL A 39 -0.57 -0.95 9.56
CA VAL A 39 -1.32 -1.92 8.76
C VAL A 39 -2.81 -1.60 8.86
N VAL A 40 -3.46 -1.46 7.72
CA VAL A 40 -4.89 -1.14 7.63
C VAL A 40 -5.62 -2.31 7.00
N ARG A 41 -6.66 -2.79 7.68
CA ARG A 41 -7.62 -3.71 7.10
C ARG A 41 -8.60 -2.93 6.24
N MET A 42 -8.50 -3.06 4.93
CA MET A 42 -9.37 -2.35 4.00
C MET A 42 -10.80 -2.89 4.05
N LEU A 43 -11.76 -1.98 4.10
CA LEU A 43 -13.19 -2.25 4.08
C LEU A 43 -13.82 -1.86 2.74
N ILE A 44 -13.38 -0.74 2.18
CA ILE A 44 -13.87 -0.18 0.92
C ILE A 44 -12.65 0.32 0.14
N SER A 45 -12.58 -0.03 -1.12
CA SER A 45 -11.54 0.45 -2.03
C SER A 45 -12.17 1.20 -3.19
N ASN A 46 -11.52 2.28 -3.62
CA ASN A 46 -11.92 3.06 -4.77
C ASN A 46 -11.52 2.36 -6.07
N ILE A 47 -12.38 2.44 -7.08
CA ILE A 47 -12.08 2.04 -8.46
C ILE A 47 -12.21 3.29 -9.33
N ILE A 48 -11.08 3.79 -9.82
CA ILE A 48 -11.06 4.93 -10.73
C ILE A 48 -11.45 4.52 -12.15
N SER A 49 -12.08 5.42 -12.89
CA SER A 49 -12.68 5.10 -14.20
C SER A 49 -11.70 4.56 -15.24
N TYR A 50 -10.41 4.91 -15.12
CA TYR A 50 -9.33 4.49 -16.03
C TYR A 50 -8.41 3.40 -15.44
N SER A 51 -8.86 2.69 -14.41
CA SER A 51 -8.07 1.60 -13.78
C SER A 51 -7.61 0.56 -14.79
N ARG A 52 -8.47 0.20 -15.74
CA ARG A 52 -8.13 -0.74 -16.81
C ARG A 52 -6.89 -0.29 -17.58
N ASP A 53 -6.87 0.96 -18.02
CA ASP A 53 -5.79 1.51 -18.85
C ASP A 53 -4.45 1.61 -18.10
N ILE A 54 -4.49 1.68 -16.77
CA ILE A 54 -3.30 1.63 -15.94
C ILE A 54 -2.74 0.21 -15.94
N TYR A 55 -3.58 -0.76 -15.59
CA TYR A 55 -3.13 -2.12 -15.30
C TYR A 55 -2.96 -3.00 -16.54
N ASP A 56 -3.48 -2.61 -17.69
CA ASP A 56 -3.19 -3.23 -18.99
C ASP A 56 -1.98 -2.60 -19.72
N GLY A 57 -1.37 -1.58 -19.14
CA GLY A 57 -0.18 -0.91 -19.68
C GLY A 57 -0.46 0.17 -20.70
N THR A 58 -1.71 0.48 -21.06
CA THR A 58 -2.06 1.52 -22.04
C THR A 58 -1.53 2.89 -21.63
N ARG A 59 -1.60 3.25 -20.35
CA ARG A 59 -1.09 4.52 -19.82
C ARG A 59 0.41 4.55 -19.62
N LYS A 60 1.09 3.42 -19.71
CA LYS A 60 2.55 3.31 -19.49
C LYS A 60 3.03 3.86 -18.15
N TYR A 61 2.20 3.76 -17.11
CA TYR A 61 2.59 4.16 -15.77
C TYR A 61 3.68 3.21 -15.26
N PRO A 62 4.79 3.75 -14.72
CA PRO A 62 5.82 2.91 -14.11
C PRO A 62 5.37 2.43 -12.74
N PHE A 63 5.36 1.14 -12.55
CA PHE A 63 5.14 0.48 -11.26
C PHE A 63 5.82 -0.89 -11.26
N PRO A 64 6.24 -1.37 -10.08
CA PRO A 64 6.83 -2.70 -9.99
C PRO A 64 5.75 -3.78 -10.08
N THR A 65 6.10 -4.93 -10.62
CA THR A 65 5.27 -6.13 -10.59
C THR A 65 6.02 -7.29 -9.92
N PRO A 66 5.35 -8.17 -9.20
CA PRO A 66 3.91 -8.18 -8.92
C PRO A 66 3.47 -7.00 -8.04
N LEU A 67 2.24 -6.54 -8.23
CA LEU A 67 1.68 -5.40 -7.53
C LEU A 67 0.30 -5.73 -6.98
N VAL A 68 0.03 -5.40 -5.73
CA VAL A 68 -1.36 -5.34 -5.25
C VAL A 68 -1.98 -4.05 -5.78
N ILE A 69 -3.01 -4.20 -6.59
CA ILE A 69 -3.66 -3.07 -7.25
C ILE A 69 -4.67 -2.39 -6.34
N GLY A 70 -4.96 -1.15 -6.62
CA GLY A 70 -5.87 -0.31 -5.87
C GLY A 70 -5.25 1.03 -5.54
N THR A 71 -6.06 2.00 -5.18
CA THR A 71 -5.62 3.36 -4.89
C THR A 71 -5.96 3.76 -3.46
N SER A 72 -6.98 4.58 -3.28
CA SER A 72 -7.45 5.03 -1.99
C SER A 72 -8.58 4.16 -1.45
N GLY A 73 -8.90 4.32 -0.20
CA GLY A 73 -10.02 3.60 0.41
C GLY A 73 -10.20 3.92 1.88
N ILE A 74 -11.13 3.22 2.48
CA ILE A 74 -11.43 3.31 3.91
C ILE A 74 -11.15 1.95 4.56
N GLY A 75 -10.51 1.97 5.70
CA GLY A 75 -10.20 0.76 6.45
C GLY A 75 -10.09 1.00 7.95
N ARG A 76 -9.92 -0.08 8.70
CA ARG A 76 -9.61 -0.04 10.13
C ARG A 76 -8.15 -0.29 10.36
N LEU A 77 -7.56 0.51 11.21
CA LEU A 77 -6.21 0.29 11.68
C LEU A 77 -6.14 -1.07 12.39
N ALA A 78 -5.33 -1.96 11.85
CA ALA A 78 -5.14 -3.31 12.40
C ALA A 78 -3.92 -3.39 13.32
N ALA A 79 -2.83 -2.71 12.93
CA ALA A 79 -1.61 -2.64 13.74
C ALA A 79 -0.83 -1.36 13.44
N THR A 80 -0.03 -0.92 14.40
CA THR A 80 0.81 0.28 14.28
C THR A 80 2.27 -0.06 14.52
N GLY A 81 3.17 0.66 13.86
CA GLY A 81 4.59 0.61 14.17
C GLY A 81 4.91 1.19 15.55
N PRO A 82 6.14 0.96 16.06
CA PRO A 82 6.51 1.32 17.43
C PRO A 82 6.54 2.83 17.69
N ASP A 83 6.64 3.64 16.66
CA ASP A 83 6.72 5.10 16.71
C ASP A 83 5.39 5.82 16.39
N ALA A 84 4.29 5.09 16.29
CA ALA A 84 2.97 5.67 16.08
C ALA A 84 2.46 6.32 17.37
N VAL A 85 2.13 7.62 17.30
CA VAL A 85 1.70 8.41 18.46
C VAL A 85 0.18 8.64 18.43
N LEU A 86 -0.34 9.05 17.29
CA LEU A 86 -1.74 9.48 17.14
C LEU A 86 -2.66 8.34 16.69
N LEU A 87 -2.14 7.43 15.88
CA LEU A 87 -2.90 6.35 15.29
C LEU A 87 -2.94 5.13 16.23
N LYS A 88 -4.14 4.60 16.45
CA LYS A 88 -4.36 3.44 17.32
C LYS A 88 -5.14 2.34 16.60
N PRO A 89 -4.85 1.06 16.86
CA PRO A 89 -5.65 -0.05 16.35
C PRO A 89 -7.15 0.12 16.61
N GLY A 90 -7.97 -0.25 15.64
CA GLY A 90 -9.44 -0.12 15.70
C GLY A 90 -10.00 1.18 15.12
N GLN A 91 -9.18 2.21 14.93
CA GLN A 91 -9.64 3.46 14.31
C GLN A 91 -10.03 3.26 12.86
N LEU A 92 -11.11 3.93 12.44
CA LEU A 92 -11.47 4.05 11.04
C LEU A 92 -10.60 5.13 10.39
N VAL A 93 -9.98 4.81 9.27
CA VAL A 93 -9.05 5.71 8.58
C VAL A 93 -9.31 5.75 7.09
N PHE A 94 -9.06 6.90 6.48
CA PHE A 94 -8.98 7.06 5.04
C PHE A 94 -7.52 6.85 4.63
N VAL A 95 -7.30 6.00 3.63
CA VAL A 95 -6.00 5.78 3.01
C VAL A 95 -5.96 6.58 1.72
N ASP A 96 -5.15 7.63 1.70
CA ASP A 96 -4.97 8.47 0.51
C ASP A 96 -4.18 7.72 -0.57
N SER A 97 -4.49 8.00 -1.81
CA SER A 97 -3.72 7.50 -2.96
C SER A 97 -2.34 8.15 -3.07
N PHE A 98 -2.18 9.38 -2.60
CA PHE A 98 -0.92 10.12 -2.71
C PHE A 98 -0.08 9.96 -1.45
N ILE A 99 0.99 9.20 -1.55
CA ILE A 99 1.90 8.93 -0.44
C ILE A 99 3.16 9.79 -0.57
N ARG A 100 3.53 10.44 0.53
CA ARG A 100 4.77 11.22 0.66
C ARG A 100 5.70 10.58 1.66
N GLY A 101 7.00 10.70 1.40
CA GLY A 101 8.03 10.30 2.37
C GLY A 101 8.04 11.22 3.57
N ARG A 102 8.07 10.65 4.77
CA ARG A 102 8.21 11.43 6.02
C ARG A 102 9.53 12.17 6.07
N ASP A 103 10.61 11.49 5.72
CA ASP A 103 11.98 11.96 5.90
C ASP A 103 12.60 12.51 4.60
N ASP A 104 11.92 12.35 3.48
CA ASP A 104 12.32 12.86 2.17
C ASP A 104 11.12 13.48 1.46
N PRO A 105 10.98 14.81 1.48
CA PRO A 105 9.84 15.49 0.85
C PRO A 105 9.79 15.37 -0.68
N SER A 106 10.88 14.98 -1.33
CA SER A 106 10.92 14.72 -2.77
C SER A 106 10.39 13.32 -3.12
N ALA A 107 10.31 12.42 -2.14
CA ALA A 107 9.81 11.08 -2.33
C ALA A 107 8.28 11.08 -2.26
N ALA A 108 7.63 10.82 -3.40
CA ALA A 108 6.18 10.72 -3.49
C ALA A 108 5.78 9.69 -4.56
N PHE A 109 4.70 8.97 -4.33
CA PHE A 109 4.16 8.01 -5.28
C PHE A 109 2.63 7.89 -5.16
N LEU A 110 2.01 7.32 -6.16
CA LEU A 110 0.59 6.99 -6.13
C LEU A 110 0.41 5.52 -5.75
N PHE A 111 -0.27 5.29 -4.67
CA PHE A 111 -0.47 3.98 -4.07
C PHE A 111 -1.09 3.00 -5.06
N GLY A 112 -0.40 1.89 -5.31
CA GLY A 112 -0.85 0.82 -6.20
C GLY A 112 -0.98 1.20 -7.68
N VAL A 113 -0.47 2.36 -8.13
CA VAL A 113 -0.71 2.94 -9.46
C VAL A 113 0.58 3.40 -10.15
N HIS A 114 1.45 4.11 -9.44
CA HIS A 114 2.60 4.78 -10.06
C HIS A 114 3.73 4.96 -9.05
N GLU A 115 4.93 4.51 -9.38
CA GLU A 115 6.08 4.52 -8.44
C GLU A 115 6.75 5.88 -8.22
N GLY A 116 6.24 6.93 -8.86
CA GLY A 116 6.86 8.26 -8.80
C GLY A 116 8.04 8.42 -9.75
N TYR A 117 8.75 9.54 -9.63
CA TYR A 117 9.79 9.93 -10.58
C TYR A 117 11.20 9.91 -10.00
N THR A 118 11.34 9.89 -8.68
CA THR A 118 12.65 9.93 -8.03
C THR A 118 13.05 8.55 -7.49
N GLU A 119 14.32 8.32 -7.29
CA GLU A 119 14.80 7.08 -6.67
C GLU A 119 14.25 6.93 -5.24
N GLY A 120 14.09 8.03 -4.52
CA GLY A 120 13.44 8.05 -3.21
C GLY A 120 11.98 7.58 -3.26
N SER A 121 11.23 8.00 -4.29
CA SER A 121 9.86 7.56 -4.51
C SER A 121 9.76 6.06 -4.77
N LYS A 122 10.59 5.55 -5.67
CA LYS A 122 10.66 4.12 -5.98
C LYS A 122 11.02 3.28 -4.75
N LYS A 123 12.01 3.73 -3.99
CA LYS A 123 12.43 3.08 -2.75
C LYS A 123 11.30 3.08 -1.72
N LEU A 124 10.59 4.19 -1.58
CA LEU A 124 9.47 4.33 -0.65
C LEU A 124 8.32 3.37 -1.02
N MET A 125 7.92 3.32 -2.28
CA MET A 125 6.87 2.42 -2.77
C MET A 125 7.25 0.95 -2.57
N ARG A 126 8.51 0.60 -2.75
CA ARG A 126 9.04 -0.76 -2.57
C ARG A 126 9.33 -1.13 -1.11
N GLY A 127 8.98 -0.28 -0.16
CA GLY A 127 9.17 -0.56 1.27
C GLY A 127 10.63 -0.69 1.69
N GLY A 128 11.49 0.23 1.21
CA GLY A 128 12.91 0.22 1.57
C GLY A 128 13.76 -0.81 0.81
N GLY A 129 13.33 -1.25 -0.36
CA GLY A 129 13.99 -2.22 -1.21
C GLY A 129 13.31 -3.59 -1.22
N LYS A 130 12.32 -3.79 -0.39
CA LYS A 130 11.41 -4.93 -0.48
C LYS A 130 10.19 -4.50 -1.29
N MET A 131 9.79 -5.31 -2.25
CA MET A 131 8.57 -5.05 -3.02
C MET A 131 7.38 -4.99 -2.08
N GLN A 132 6.74 -3.84 -2.02
CA GLN A 132 5.52 -3.70 -1.24
C GLN A 132 4.35 -4.14 -2.10
N LEU A 133 3.87 -5.34 -1.85
CA LEU A 133 2.70 -5.90 -2.51
C LEU A 133 1.38 -5.35 -1.97
N MET A 134 1.43 -4.28 -1.13
CA MET A 134 0.31 -3.96 -0.27
C MET A 134 -0.09 -2.49 -0.37
N PRO A 135 -1.25 -2.16 -0.95
CA PRO A 135 -1.81 -0.82 -0.87
C PRO A 135 -2.28 -0.44 0.55
N ASN A 136 -2.09 -1.30 1.54
CA ASN A 136 -2.72 -1.17 2.84
C ASN A 136 -1.74 -0.90 3.98
N THR A 137 -0.55 -0.40 3.67
CA THR A 137 0.43 -0.03 4.70
C THR A 137 0.83 1.43 4.53
N PRO A 138 -0.03 2.41 4.88
CA PRO A 138 0.37 3.80 4.88
C PRO A 138 1.46 4.01 5.92
N LYS A 139 2.47 4.79 5.58
CA LYS A 139 3.42 5.26 6.59
C LYS A 139 2.74 6.30 7.45
N SER A 140 2.89 6.19 8.77
CA SER A 140 2.45 7.23 9.68
C SER A 140 3.24 8.51 9.37
N GLN A 141 2.55 9.61 9.21
CA GLN A 141 3.15 10.93 9.13
C GLN A 141 3.41 11.47 10.52
#